data_844c686ab53be0ca10bb870ce10fed54
#
_entry.id   844c686ab53be0ca10bb870ce10fed54
#
_cell.length_a   1.000
_cell.length_b   1.000
_cell.length_c   1.000
_cell.angle_alpha   90.00
_cell.angle_beta   90.00
_cell.angle_gamma   90.00
#
_symmetry.space_group_name_H-M   'P 1'
#
loop_
_entity.id
_entity.type
_entity.pdbx_description
1 polymer ?
#
loop_
_entity_poly.entity_id
_entity_poly.type
_entity_poly.pdbx_seq_one_letter_code
_entity_poly.pdbx_strand_id
1 'polypeptide(L)'
;MKKWQVESELRIKNQELRIQDLIKILLRNRGIKSKEEIDSFLNPKLSKVTPAAVKINAQGLKKALQRIQKAIKNKEKIIVFGDYDVDGICGTAILWETLNSLGADVLPYIPSRFEEGYGLSEIGIKNLLQKGKVDLIMTVDNGIVANEAVDFANKNKIDVIITDHHVPAKKLPNALAIVHTTLLCGAGVAYLLANSLLQIADSKMAIRNKPYATSHLELVVLATIADLVPLTGANRILVYYGLQKLRATKRIGLLALINKAGIVKEEIDTYEIGHLLAPRLNAMGRLASAMDSLRLICTSDKKKAEKLTELLNQTNLERQQFTQEALAHAKNKVEKEGLKSLIFIADESYQQGIVGLVAGRMVEEYYLPSIIIAKGKTQSKASARSIKGFNIVEFLRSASDLLVDIGGHPMAAGFTVENSKLEALEKKLYENARKLLKKEHLERILRIDYELNPALINYETYSSIQQLAPFGMANPEPTFLTKNLTIADIRVVGKDGKHLKMQFKSQNSNFKIGGIAFGMGEDSKLKIGDKVDVVYTLSDNSWGDRQNIELKIKDIK
;
A
#
# COMPACT_ATOMS: atom_id res chain seq x y z
N MET A 1 -20.65 -15.39 8.51
CA MET A 1 -19.63 -16.46 8.59
C MET A 1 -18.74 -16.42 7.36
N LYS A 2 -17.42 -16.64 7.51
CA LYS A 2 -16.51 -16.77 6.37
C LYS A 2 -16.64 -18.17 5.77
N LYS A 3 -16.57 -18.27 4.45
CA LYS A 3 -16.46 -19.55 3.75
C LYS A 3 -14.99 -19.95 3.68
N TRP A 4 -14.64 -21.08 4.25
CA TRP A 4 -13.27 -21.58 4.23
C TRP A 4 -12.98 -22.29 2.90
N GLN A 5 -11.85 -21.95 2.30
CA GLN A 5 -11.39 -22.56 1.05
C GLN A 5 -9.94 -22.98 1.24
N VAL A 6 -9.67 -24.27 1.21
CA VAL A 6 -8.32 -24.84 1.24
C VAL A 6 -7.78 -24.89 -0.19
N GLU A 7 -6.64 -24.22 -0.42
CA GLU A 7 -6.05 -24.03 -1.76
C GLU A 7 -5.24 -25.25 -2.24
N SER A 8 -4.79 -26.12 -1.32
CA SER A 8 -3.89 -27.21 -1.70
C SER A 8 -4.65 -28.42 -2.26
N GLU A 9 -4.44 -28.69 -3.54
CA GLU A 9 -4.85 -29.95 -4.19
C GLU A 9 -3.97 -31.15 -3.80
N LEU A 10 -2.78 -30.91 -3.27
CA LEU A 10 -1.83 -31.94 -2.86
C LEU A 10 -2.12 -32.40 -1.43
N ARG A 11 -2.95 -33.41 -1.27
CA ARG A 11 -3.12 -34.14 -0.02
C ARG A 11 -1.97 -35.13 0.16
N ILE A 12 -0.80 -34.67 0.59
CA ILE A 12 0.21 -35.56 1.19
C ILE A 12 -0.38 -36.01 2.52
N LYS A 13 -0.40 -37.34 2.79
CA LYS A 13 -0.84 -37.82 4.09
C LYS A 13 -0.05 -37.11 5.17
N ASN A 14 -0.72 -36.45 6.11
CA ASN A 14 -0.12 -35.55 7.10
C ASN A 14 1.03 -36.17 7.91
N GLN A 15 1.11 -37.49 8.01
CA GLN A 15 2.18 -38.22 8.72
C GLN A 15 3.52 -38.26 7.96
N GLU A 16 3.54 -37.95 6.67
CA GLU A 16 4.73 -38.00 5.79
C GLU A 16 5.19 -36.62 5.33
N LEU A 17 4.48 -35.52 5.71
CA LEU A 17 4.79 -34.17 5.28
C LEU A 17 6.08 -33.68 5.93
N ARG A 18 7.11 -33.48 5.10
CA ARG A 18 8.35 -32.81 5.53
C ARG A 18 8.21 -31.31 5.36
N ILE A 19 8.91 -30.52 6.15
CA ILE A 19 8.87 -29.05 6.11
C ILE A 19 9.23 -28.52 4.71
N GLN A 20 10.19 -29.13 4.03
CA GLN A 20 10.55 -28.75 2.67
C GLN A 20 9.40 -28.91 1.66
N ASP A 21 8.57 -29.92 1.86
CA ASP A 21 7.41 -30.17 0.99
C ASP A 21 6.29 -29.15 1.32
N LEU A 22 6.12 -28.77 2.57
CA LEU A 22 5.25 -27.66 2.99
C LEU A 22 5.65 -26.36 2.29
N ILE A 23 6.93 -25.98 2.29
CA ILE A 23 7.42 -24.76 1.62
C ILE A 23 7.11 -24.81 0.11
N LYS A 24 7.30 -25.96 -0.55
CA LYS A 24 6.93 -26.11 -1.97
C LYS A 24 5.43 -25.94 -2.21
N ILE A 25 4.58 -26.46 -1.33
CA ILE A 25 3.13 -26.28 -1.41
C ILE A 25 2.79 -24.80 -1.27
N LEU A 26 3.33 -24.12 -0.28
CA LEU A 26 3.10 -22.70 -0.05
C LEU A 26 3.54 -21.83 -1.24
N LEU A 27 4.66 -22.15 -1.88
CA LEU A 27 5.12 -21.47 -3.09
C LEU A 27 4.19 -21.72 -4.29
N ARG A 28 3.70 -22.98 -4.47
CA ARG A 28 2.74 -23.32 -5.53
C ARG A 28 1.40 -22.59 -5.37
N ASN A 29 0.91 -22.45 -4.13
CA ASN A 29 -0.30 -21.66 -3.83
C ASN A 29 -0.15 -20.19 -4.24
N ARG A 30 1.09 -19.69 -4.31
CA ARG A 30 1.47 -18.35 -4.79
C ARG A 30 1.76 -18.28 -6.29
N GLY A 31 1.53 -19.39 -7.01
CA GLY A 31 1.79 -19.48 -8.45
C GLY A 31 3.25 -19.71 -8.82
N ILE A 32 4.16 -19.91 -7.86
CA ILE A 32 5.59 -20.14 -8.05
C ILE A 32 5.83 -21.64 -8.20
N LYS A 33 6.15 -22.09 -9.42
CA LYS A 33 6.12 -23.52 -9.75
C LYS A 33 7.46 -24.05 -10.29
N SER A 34 8.17 -23.27 -11.11
CA SER A 34 9.42 -23.72 -11.70
C SER A 34 10.58 -23.63 -10.69
N LYS A 35 11.62 -24.41 -10.93
CA LYS A 35 12.81 -24.43 -10.08
C LYS A 35 13.51 -23.08 -10.08
N GLU A 36 13.53 -22.40 -11.21
CA GLU A 36 14.12 -21.07 -11.38
C GLU A 36 13.32 -19.99 -10.64
N GLU A 37 11.99 -20.05 -10.68
CA GLU A 37 11.11 -19.14 -9.93
C GLU A 37 11.29 -19.33 -8.42
N ILE A 38 11.34 -20.60 -7.95
CA ILE A 38 11.58 -20.94 -6.55
C ILE A 38 12.93 -20.40 -6.08
N ASP A 39 14.00 -20.65 -6.82
CA ASP A 39 15.33 -20.12 -6.49
C ASP A 39 15.35 -18.58 -6.47
N SER A 40 14.75 -17.95 -7.48
CA SER A 40 14.67 -16.49 -7.55
C SER A 40 13.85 -15.87 -6.40
N PHE A 41 12.84 -16.59 -5.92
CA PHE A 41 11.98 -16.15 -4.82
C PHE A 41 12.68 -16.30 -3.45
N LEU A 42 13.34 -17.43 -3.20
CA LEU A 42 14.04 -17.73 -1.95
C LEU A 42 15.39 -17.01 -1.85
N ASN A 43 16.07 -16.80 -2.98
CA ASN A 43 17.39 -16.18 -3.08
C ASN A 43 17.32 -14.89 -3.92
N PRO A 44 16.68 -13.82 -3.45
CA PRO A 44 16.51 -12.59 -4.20
C PRO A 44 17.87 -11.95 -4.51
N LYS A 45 18.07 -11.49 -5.77
CA LYS A 45 19.30 -10.81 -6.22
C LYS A 45 18.96 -9.44 -6.78
N LEU A 46 19.49 -8.37 -6.18
CA LEU A 46 19.21 -6.99 -6.60
C LEU A 46 19.62 -6.73 -8.06
N SER A 47 20.65 -7.40 -8.56
CA SER A 47 21.09 -7.31 -9.96
C SER A 47 20.05 -7.75 -10.99
N LYS A 48 19.02 -8.50 -10.58
CA LYS A 48 17.89 -8.88 -11.46
C LYS A 48 16.86 -7.75 -11.62
N VAL A 49 16.90 -6.71 -10.82
CA VAL A 49 15.98 -5.55 -10.92
C VAL A 49 16.58 -4.55 -11.91
N THR A 50 16.19 -4.67 -13.16
CA THR A 50 16.65 -3.81 -14.26
C THR A 50 15.46 -3.19 -14.98
N PRO A 51 15.62 -2.05 -15.69
CA PRO A 51 14.55 -1.47 -16.50
C PRO A 51 13.91 -2.47 -17.48
N ALA A 52 14.72 -3.31 -18.11
CA ALA A 52 14.26 -4.35 -19.03
C ALA A 52 13.43 -5.44 -18.32
N ALA A 53 13.87 -5.89 -17.14
CA ALA A 53 13.15 -6.91 -16.36
C ALA A 53 11.75 -6.47 -15.93
N VAL A 54 11.55 -5.17 -15.73
CA VAL A 54 10.24 -4.58 -15.38
C VAL A 54 9.55 -3.94 -16.58
N LYS A 55 9.97 -4.24 -17.81
CA LYS A 55 9.34 -3.81 -19.06
C LYS A 55 9.30 -2.29 -19.29
N ILE A 56 10.20 -1.52 -18.71
CA ILE A 56 10.38 -0.12 -19.06
C ILE A 56 10.89 -0.02 -20.51
N ASN A 57 10.25 0.85 -21.31
CA ASN A 57 10.61 1.05 -22.70
C ASN A 57 12.04 1.63 -22.82
N ALA A 58 12.95 0.91 -23.49
CA ALA A 58 14.35 1.30 -23.61
C ALA A 58 14.54 2.62 -24.37
N GLN A 59 13.70 2.90 -25.40
CA GLN A 59 13.78 4.14 -26.18
C GLN A 59 13.28 5.33 -25.35
N GLY A 60 12.19 5.16 -24.59
CA GLY A 60 11.69 6.17 -23.65
C GLY A 60 12.71 6.50 -22.57
N LEU A 61 13.31 5.48 -21.96
CA LEU A 61 14.38 5.65 -20.98
C LEU A 61 15.59 6.38 -21.57
N LYS A 62 16.06 5.98 -22.77
CA LYS A 62 17.18 6.64 -23.46
C LYS A 62 16.91 8.12 -23.71
N LYS A 63 15.71 8.47 -24.22
CA LYS A 63 15.31 9.86 -24.46
C LYS A 63 15.29 10.67 -23.16
N ALA A 64 14.73 10.10 -22.07
CA ALA A 64 14.72 10.73 -20.75
C ALA A 64 16.14 11.02 -20.26
N LEU A 65 17.02 10.03 -20.28
CA LEU A 65 18.41 10.18 -19.86
C LEU A 65 19.16 11.25 -20.65
N GLN A 66 19.02 11.28 -21.99
CA GLN A 66 19.64 12.29 -22.86
C GLN A 66 19.11 13.70 -22.54
N ARG A 67 17.79 13.84 -22.33
CA ARG A 67 17.19 15.13 -22.03
C ARG A 67 17.62 15.67 -20.67
N ILE A 68 17.67 14.80 -19.64
CA ILE A 68 18.14 15.17 -18.31
C ILE A 68 19.61 15.61 -18.34
N GLN A 69 20.48 14.86 -19.03
CA GLN A 69 21.89 15.24 -19.19
C GLN A 69 22.06 16.60 -19.88
N LYS A 70 21.23 16.89 -20.91
CA LYS A 70 21.20 18.19 -21.58
C LYS A 70 20.81 19.30 -20.60
N ALA A 71 19.76 19.08 -19.78
CA ALA A 71 19.30 20.05 -18.80
C ALA A 71 20.38 20.37 -17.76
N ILE A 72 21.05 19.33 -17.21
CA ILE A 72 22.16 19.51 -16.26
C ILE A 72 23.31 20.30 -16.90
N LYS A 73 23.74 19.94 -18.12
CA LYS A 73 24.81 20.61 -18.83
C LYS A 73 24.51 22.09 -19.07
N ASN A 74 23.28 22.41 -19.43
CA ASN A 74 22.84 23.77 -19.77
C ASN A 74 22.36 24.57 -18.56
N LYS A 75 22.40 24.00 -17.35
CA LYS A 75 21.84 24.59 -16.12
C LYS A 75 20.38 25.02 -16.28
N GLU A 76 19.58 24.19 -16.97
CA GLU A 76 18.17 24.41 -17.16
C GLU A 76 17.40 24.13 -15.84
N LYS A 77 16.32 24.88 -15.61
CA LYS A 77 15.49 24.71 -14.40
C LYS A 77 14.63 23.46 -14.51
N ILE A 78 14.88 22.48 -13.63
CA ILE A 78 14.15 21.22 -13.56
C ILE A 78 13.18 21.25 -12.37
N ILE A 79 11.95 20.82 -12.60
CA ILE A 79 10.96 20.57 -11.54
C ILE A 79 10.70 19.06 -11.47
N VAL A 80 10.89 18.47 -10.29
CA VAL A 80 10.42 17.11 -9.98
C VAL A 80 9.03 17.23 -9.38
N PHE A 81 8.02 16.92 -10.18
CA PHE A 81 6.60 17.08 -9.85
C PHE A 81 6.03 15.75 -9.34
N GLY A 82 5.93 15.60 -8.02
CA GLY A 82 5.46 14.39 -7.37
C GLY A 82 3.95 14.32 -7.14
N ASP A 83 3.51 13.26 -6.46
CA ASP A 83 2.19 13.15 -5.85
C ASP A 83 2.29 13.30 -4.32
N TYR A 84 1.15 13.48 -3.67
CA TYR A 84 1.03 13.82 -2.25
C TYR A 84 1.01 12.63 -1.29
N ASP A 85 1.12 11.41 -1.77
CA ASP A 85 1.22 10.20 -0.93
C ASP A 85 2.69 9.72 -0.77
N VAL A 86 2.87 8.63 -0.01
CA VAL A 86 4.22 8.11 0.28
C VAL A 86 4.98 7.70 -0.97
N ASP A 87 4.29 7.19 -2.00
CA ASP A 87 4.94 6.78 -3.25
C ASP A 87 5.46 7.99 -4.01
N GLY A 88 4.60 8.99 -4.25
CA GLY A 88 4.99 10.24 -4.88
C GLY A 88 6.06 11.00 -4.09
N ILE A 89 5.92 11.07 -2.75
CA ILE A 89 6.89 11.73 -1.87
C ILE A 89 8.27 11.05 -1.93
N CYS A 90 8.33 9.72 -1.79
CA CYS A 90 9.58 8.97 -1.82
C CYS A 90 10.24 9.01 -3.21
N GLY A 91 9.45 8.87 -4.28
CA GLY A 91 9.98 8.95 -5.64
C GLY A 91 10.48 10.35 -6.00
N THR A 92 9.80 11.40 -5.51
CA THR A 92 10.27 12.79 -5.64
C THR A 92 11.60 13.00 -4.90
N ALA A 93 11.73 12.47 -3.67
CA ALA A 93 12.97 12.53 -2.91
C ALA A 93 14.13 11.84 -3.67
N ILE A 94 13.89 10.64 -4.22
CA ILE A 94 14.88 9.87 -4.98
C ILE A 94 15.40 10.67 -6.18
N LEU A 95 14.51 11.20 -7.02
CA LEU A 95 14.92 11.95 -8.21
C LEU A 95 15.54 13.29 -7.84
N TRP A 96 14.97 14.02 -6.90
CA TRP A 96 15.51 15.31 -6.47
C TRP A 96 16.93 15.18 -5.88
N GLU A 97 17.14 14.24 -4.94
CA GLU A 97 18.47 14.01 -4.35
C GLU A 97 19.49 13.57 -5.42
N THR A 98 19.08 12.70 -6.34
CA THR A 98 19.95 12.24 -7.44
C THR A 98 20.35 13.39 -8.35
N LEU A 99 19.38 14.17 -8.83
CA LEU A 99 19.64 15.31 -9.72
C LEU A 99 20.48 16.40 -9.04
N ASN A 100 20.16 16.71 -7.77
CA ASN A 100 20.93 17.66 -6.97
C ASN A 100 22.39 17.20 -6.79
N SER A 101 22.61 15.90 -6.55
CA SER A 101 23.97 15.34 -6.43
C SER A 101 24.77 15.41 -7.73
N LEU A 102 24.08 15.48 -8.87
CA LEU A 102 24.67 15.64 -10.21
C LEU A 102 24.84 17.11 -10.61
N GLY A 103 24.53 18.06 -9.71
CA GLY A 103 24.69 19.49 -9.94
C GLY A 103 23.60 20.14 -10.79
N ALA A 104 22.43 19.53 -10.89
CA ALA A 104 21.27 20.12 -11.56
C ALA A 104 20.68 21.31 -10.81
N ASP A 105 20.16 22.31 -11.53
CA ASP A 105 19.25 23.31 -10.95
C ASP A 105 17.84 22.71 -10.83
N VAL A 106 17.55 22.09 -9.69
CA VAL A 106 16.35 21.26 -9.50
C VAL A 106 15.59 21.63 -8.23
N LEU A 107 14.27 21.74 -8.34
CA LEU A 107 13.37 21.90 -7.22
C LEU A 107 12.30 20.80 -7.22
N PRO A 108 11.94 20.27 -6.03
CA PRO A 108 10.81 19.39 -5.88
C PRO A 108 9.52 20.21 -5.77
N TYR A 109 8.43 19.63 -6.27
CA TYR A 109 7.09 20.20 -6.15
C TYR A 109 6.08 19.08 -5.90
N ILE A 110 5.22 19.25 -4.91
CA ILE A 110 4.10 18.37 -4.64
C ILE A 110 2.83 19.23 -4.66
N PRO A 111 1.83 18.90 -5.50
CA PRO A 111 0.62 19.69 -5.62
C PRO A 111 -0.25 19.64 -4.36
N SER A 112 -1.02 20.69 -4.14
CA SER A 112 -2.05 20.71 -3.11
C SER A 112 -3.24 19.87 -3.56
N ARG A 113 -3.58 18.83 -2.79
CA ARG A 113 -4.73 17.96 -3.06
C ARG A 113 -6.04 18.72 -3.20
N PHE A 114 -6.20 19.82 -2.44
CA PHE A 114 -7.45 20.57 -2.35
C PHE A 114 -7.56 21.67 -3.41
N GLU A 115 -6.44 22.28 -3.79
CA GLU A 115 -6.40 23.42 -4.70
C GLU A 115 -6.05 23.03 -6.13
N GLU A 116 -5.15 22.05 -6.31
CA GLU A 116 -4.61 21.66 -7.61
C GLU A 116 -5.10 20.28 -8.08
N GLY A 117 -5.61 19.46 -7.14
CA GLY A 117 -6.08 18.11 -7.43
C GLY A 117 -4.97 17.06 -7.43
N TYR A 118 -5.17 16.00 -8.22
CA TYR A 118 -4.25 14.87 -8.32
C TYR A 118 -3.29 15.06 -9.50
N GLY A 119 -2.00 14.88 -9.25
CA GLY A 119 -0.96 14.81 -10.27
C GLY A 119 -0.75 16.10 -11.07
N LEU A 120 -0.12 15.96 -12.24
CA LEU A 120 0.18 17.08 -13.12
C LEU A 120 -1.09 17.71 -13.69
N SER A 121 -1.28 19.01 -13.45
CA SER A 121 -2.44 19.78 -13.87
C SER A 121 -2.03 21.14 -14.47
N GLU A 122 -2.90 21.74 -15.28
CA GLU A 122 -2.67 23.11 -15.79
C GLU A 122 -2.51 24.12 -14.65
N ILE A 123 -3.28 23.96 -13.56
CA ILE A 123 -3.20 24.84 -12.38
C ILE A 123 -1.83 24.72 -11.75
N GLY A 124 -1.33 23.50 -11.53
CA GLY A 124 0.00 23.26 -10.99
C GLY A 124 1.11 23.87 -11.86
N ILE A 125 1.01 23.73 -13.20
CA ILE A 125 1.99 24.33 -14.11
C ILE A 125 1.92 25.87 -14.06
N LYS A 126 0.73 26.47 -14.02
CA LYS A 126 0.54 27.93 -13.87
C LYS A 126 1.17 28.43 -12.58
N ASN A 127 0.94 27.73 -11.47
CA ASN A 127 1.55 28.05 -10.17
C ASN A 127 3.08 27.99 -10.20
N LEU A 128 3.66 27.04 -10.93
CA LEU A 128 5.11 26.96 -11.13
C LEU A 128 5.64 28.12 -11.96
N LEU A 129 4.99 28.47 -13.06
CA LEU A 129 5.38 29.58 -13.94
C LEU A 129 5.32 30.93 -13.24
N GLN A 130 4.38 31.14 -12.30
CA GLN A 130 4.34 32.36 -11.47
C GLN A 130 5.55 32.48 -10.52
N LYS A 131 6.18 31.35 -10.14
CA LYS A 131 7.36 31.31 -9.28
C LYS A 131 8.68 31.49 -10.03
N GLY A 132 8.65 31.38 -11.35
CA GLY A 132 9.83 31.57 -12.20
C GLY A 132 9.85 30.71 -13.44
N LYS A 133 10.99 30.75 -14.13
CA LYS A 133 11.21 29.96 -15.34
C LYS A 133 11.24 28.45 -15.02
N VAL A 134 10.66 27.65 -15.90
CA VAL A 134 10.72 26.19 -15.89
C VAL A 134 11.06 25.69 -17.29
N ASP A 135 12.10 24.87 -17.42
CA ASP A 135 12.56 24.32 -18.70
C ASP A 135 12.17 22.84 -18.87
N LEU A 136 12.12 22.10 -17.76
CA LEU A 136 11.83 20.67 -17.74
C LEU A 136 10.98 20.31 -16.51
N ILE A 137 9.87 19.62 -16.72
CA ILE A 137 9.09 18.95 -15.68
C ILE A 137 9.34 17.45 -15.77
N MET A 138 9.68 16.84 -14.64
CA MET A 138 9.74 15.39 -14.47
C MET A 138 8.64 14.98 -13.49
N THR A 139 7.62 14.26 -13.97
CA THR A 139 6.59 13.77 -13.05
C THR A 139 7.06 12.53 -12.30
N VAL A 140 6.51 12.30 -11.12
CA VAL A 140 6.77 11.10 -10.32
C VAL A 140 5.43 10.60 -9.78
N ASP A 141 5.12 9.34 -10.06
CA ASP A 141 3.89 8.70 -9.60
C ASP A 141 2.61 9.34 -10.15
N ASN A 142 2.73 10.04 -11.25
CA ASN A 142 1.61 10.67 -11.97
C ASN A 142 2.01 11.03 -13.40
N GLY A 143 1.02 11.44 -14.19
CA GLY A 143 1.24 12.04 -15.51
C GLY A 143 0.87 11.16 -16.70
N ILE A 144 0.77 9.83 -16.55
CA ILE A 144 0.50 8.93 -17.70
C ILE A 144 -0.88 9.14 -18.35
N VAL A 145 -1.78 9.82 -17.66
CA VAL A 145 -3.11 10.19 -18.17
C VAL A 145 -3.30 11.70 -18.31
N ALA A 146 -2.29 12.51 -18.02
CA ALA A 146 -2.36 13.98 -17.97
C ALA A 146 -2.20 14.65 -19.34
N ASN A 147 -3.00 14.24 -20.34
CA ASN A 147 -2.87 14.74 -21.72
C ASN A 147 -2.96 16.27 -21.83
N GLU A 148 -3.98 16.87 -21.22
CA GLU A 148 -4.23 18.31 -21.28
C GLU A 148 -3.10 19.13 -20.62
N ALA A 149 -2.63 18.67 -19.45
CA ALA A 149 -1.55 19.33 -18.74
C ALA A 149 -0.22 19.24 -19.50
N VAL A 150 0.07 18.11 -20.14
CA VAL A 150 1.27 17.94 -20.99
C VAL A 150 1.18 18.82 -22.23
N ASP A 151 0.01 18.90 -22.89
CA ASP A 151 -0.22 19.79 -24.03
C ASP A 151 -0.07 21.27 -23.61
N PHE A 152 -0.52 21.62 -22.41
CA PHE A 152 -0.33 22.97 -21.84
C PHE A 152 1.15 23.27 -21.58
N ALA A 153 1.92 22.32 -21.01
CA ALA A 153 3.36 22.46 -20.82
C ALA A 153 4.08 22.68 -22.15
N ASN A 154 3.76 21.87 -23.17
CA ASN A 154 4.34 21.98 -24.51
C ASN A 154 4.08 23.35 -25.17
N LYS A 155 2.84 23.90 -25.04
CA LYS A 155 2.50 25.25 -25.50
C LYS A 155 3.35 26.34 -24.83
N ASN A 156 3.76 26.11 -23.58
CA ASN A 156 4.63 26.99 -22.81
C ASN A 156 6.12 26.69 -22.99
N LYS A 157 6.51 25.82 -23.96
CA LYS A 157 7.89 25.41 -24.25
C LYS A 157 8.60 24.72 -23.09
N ILE A 158 7.83 24.00 -22.27
CA ILE A 158 8.32 23.18 -21.17
C ILE A 158 8.33 21.74 -21.62
N ASP A 159 9.50 21.11 -21.63
CA ASP A 159 9.60 19.68 -21.89
C ASP A 159 9.05 18.88 -20.69
N VAL A 160 8.38 17.75 -20.96
CA VAL A 160 7.86 16.85 -19.92
C VAL A 160 8.45 15.46 -20.06
N ILE A 161 8.99 14.93 -18.96
CA ILE A 161 9.35 13.53 -18.80
C ILE A 161 8.39 12.92 -17.79
N ILE A 162 7.64 11.91 -18.20
CA ILE A 162 6.73 11.20 -17.30
C ILE A 162 7.46 10.00 -16.69
N THR A 163 7.46 9.91 -15.32
CA THR A 163 7.75 8.68 -14.60
C THR A 163 6.52 8.27 -13.79
N ASP A 164 5.93 7.13 -14.15
CA ASP A 164 4.63 6.73 -13.61
C ASP A 164 4.47 5.20 -13.66
N HIS A 165 3.51 4.70 -12.87
CA HIS A 165 3.18 3.27 -12.83
C HIS A 165 1.68 2.99 -13.01
N HIS A 166 0.84 4.01 -13.04
CA HIS A 166 -0.60 3.87 -13.20
C HIS A 166 -0.99 3.27 -14.56
N VAL A 167 -2.19 2.71 -14.63
CA VAL A 167 -2.70 2.13 -15.87
C VAL A 167 -2.87 3.23 -16.93
N PRO A 168 -2.22 3.12 -18.08
CA PRO A 168 -2.29 4.15 -19.11
C PRO A 168 -3.66 4.20 -19.78
N ALA A 169 -4.05 5.39 -20.25
CA ALA A 169 -5.22 5.56 -21.11
C ALA A 169 -4.93 5.05 -22.53
N LYS A 170 -5.98 4.93 -23.36
CA LYS A 170 -5.84 4.55 -24.79
C LYS A 170 -4.93 5.52 -25.56
N LYS A 171 -4.98 6.81 -25.24
CA LYS A 171 -4.12 7.85 -25.79
C LYS A 171 -3.12 8.28 -24.73
N LEU A 172 -1.83 8.12 -24.99
CA LEU A 172 -0.76 8.61 -24.13
C LEU A 172 -0.54 10.10 -24.28
N PRO A 173 -0.09 10.81 -23.24
CA PRO A 173 0.33 12.20 -23.33
C PRO A 173 1.49 12.39 -24.32
N ASN A 174 1.51 13.54 -25.01
CA ASN A 174 2.57 13.94 -25.93
C ASN A 174 3.81 14.47 -25.16
N ALA A 175 4.30 13.68 -24.20
CA ALA A 175 5.50 13.97 -23.45
C ALA A 175 6.77 13.67 -24.26
N LEU A 176 7.86 14.40 -24.00
CA LEU A 176 9.16 14.16 -24.64
C LEU A 176 9.66 12.74 -24.41
N ALA A 177 9.48 12.23 -23.20
CA ALA A 177 9.81 10.84 -22.85
C ALA A 177 8.84 10.30 -21.78
N ILE A 178 8.59 8.99 -21.87
CA ILE A 178 7.77 8.25 -20.90
C ILE A 178 8.60 7.07 -20.37
N VAL A 179 8.84 7.06 -19.06
CA VAL A 179 9.50 5.99 -18.30
C VAL A 179 8.43 5.37 -17.41
N HIS A 180 7.85 4.26 -17.87
CA HIS A 180 6.64 3.72 -17.27
C HIS A 180 6.66 2.21 -17.17
N THR A 181 6.10 1.68 -16.08
CA THR A 181 5.74 0.27 -15.92
C THR A 181 4.69 0.10 -14.84
N THR A 182 3.75 -0.79 -15.02
CA THR A 182 2.76 -1.17 -13.98
C THR A 182 3.26 -2.27 -13.04
N LEU A 183 4.53 -2.67 -13.16
CA LEU A 183 5.13 -3.75 -12.36
C LEU A 183 5.82 -3.27 -11.08
N LEU A 184 6.01 -1.95 -10.94
CA LEU A 184 6.60 -1.30 -9.76
C LEU A 184 5.65 -0.20 -9.26
N CYS A 185 5.91 0.34 -8.07
CA CYS A 185 5.35 1.62 -7.64
C CYS A 185 6.10 2.81 -8.29
N GLY A 186 5.58 4.03 -8.21
CA GLY A 186 6.18 5.23 -8.79
C GLY A 186 7.61 5.49 -8.31
N ALA A 187 7.87 5.34 -7.01
CA ALA A 187 9.22 5.44 -6.45
C ALA A 187 10.17 4.35 -6.98
N GLY A 188 9.65 3.16 -7.29
CA GLY A 188 10.43 2.10 -7.94
C GLY A 188 10.85 2.47 -9.37
N VAL A 189 9.96 3.13 -10.12
CA VAL A 189 10.28 3.67 -11.46
C VAL A 189 11.32 4.78 -11.34
N ALA A 190 11.10 5.72 -10.42
CA ALA A 190 12.05 6.81 -10.13
C ALA A 190 13.44 6.29 -9.74
N TYR A 191 13.50 5.24 -8.91
CA TYR A 191 14.73 4.57 -8.50
C TYR A 191 15.51 3.98 -9.68
N LEU A 192 14.83 3.31 -10.62
CA LEU A 192 15.50 2.76 -11.80
C LEU A 192 16.02 3.84 -12.75
N LEU A 193 15.28 4.93 -12.91
CA LEU A 193 15.76 6.10 -13.68
C LEU A 193 16.97 6.74 -12.99
N ALA A 194 16.91 6.96 -11.68
CA ALA A 194 18.01 7.51 -10.89
C ALA A 194 19.29 6.66 -10.99
N ASN A 195 19.18 5.34 -10.83
CA ASN A 195 20.32 4.44 -11.00
C ASN A 195 20.90 4.48 -12.40
N SER A 196 20.07 4.56 -13.44
CA SER A 196 20.52 4.67 -14.82
C SER A 196 21.28 5.99 -15.06
N LEU A 197 20.84 7.10 -14.46
CA LEU A 197 21.56 8.39 -14.51
C LEU A 197 22.92 8.32 -13.84
N LEU A 198 22.99 7.73 -12.64
CA LEU A 198 24.22 7.60 -11.87
C LEU A 198 25.25 6.70 -12.58
N GLN A 199 24.82 5.58 -13.17
CA GLN A 199 25.69 4.71 -13.95
C GLN A 199 26.34 5.43 -15.14
N ILE A 200 25.59 6.29 -15.85
CA ILE A 200 26.15 7.08 -16.97
C ILE A 200 27.12 8.15 -16.44
N ALA A 201 26.83 8.80 -15.33
CA ALA A 201 27.70 9.79 -14.72
C ALA A 201 29.04 9.17 -14.30
N ASP A 202 29.03 7.98 -13.69
CA ASP A 202 30.23 7.26 -13.26
C ASP A 202 31.10 6.81 -14.42
N SER A 203 30.52 6.35 -15.52
CA SER A 203 31.26 5.95 -16.69
C SER A 203 32.07 7.11 -17.29
N LYS A 204 31.64 8.37 -17.06
CA LYS A 204 32.32 9.59 -17.54
C LYS A 204 33.31 10.18 -16.53
N MET A 205 33.13 9.95 -15.23
CA MET A 205 33.91 10.63 -14.17
C MET A 205 34.94 9.74 -13.44
N ALA A 206 35.08 8.47 -13.82
CA ALA A 206 35.98 7.51 -13.15
C ALA A 206 35.78 7.39 -11.61
N ILE A 207 34.62 7.71 -11.10
CA ILE A 207 34.28 7.62 -9.66
C ILE A 207 33.92 6.15 -9.35
N ARG A 208 34.94 5.32 -9.28
CA ARG A 208 34.86 3.90 -8.90
C ARG A 208 34.69 3.83 -7.38
N ASN A 209 33.52 3.63 -6.81
CA ASN A 209 33.33 3.02 -5.47
C ASN A 209 32.08 3.47 -4.69
N LYS A 210 30.99 3.88 -5.34
CA LYS A 210 29.73 4.01 -4.60
C LYS A 210 28.75 2.91 -5.02
N PRO A 211 28.18 2.14 -4.08
CA PRO A 211 27.17 1.13 -4.39
C PRO A 211 25.81 1.82 -4.69
N TYR A 212 25.68 2.44 -5.86
CA TYR A 212 24.45 3.15 -6.27
C TYR A 212 23.23 2.27 -6.24
N ALA A 213 23.39 0.97 -6.55
CA ALA A 213 22.29 0.01 -6.51
C ALA A 213 21.62 -0.15 -5.14
N THR A 214 22.21 0.38 -4.07
CA THR A 214 21.63 0.33 -2.72
C THR A 214 21.27 1.71 -2.14
N SER A 215 21.56 2.79 -2.88
CA SER A 215 21.12 4.12 -2.46
C SER A 215 19.59 4.23 -2.60
N HIS A 216 18.95 4.90 -1.70
CA HIS A 216 17.50 5.16 -1.67
C HIS A 216 16.58 3.93 -1.50
N LEU A 217 17.10 2.70 -1.33
CA LEU A 217 16.25 1.51 -1.14
C LEU A 217 15.35 1.61 0.08
N GLU A 218 15.75 2.36 1.12
CA GLU A 218 14.91 2.67 2.28
C GLU A 218 13.68 3.52 1.91
N LEU A 219 13.74 4.33 0.86
CA LEU A 219 12.59 5.08 0.35
C LEU A 219 11.73 4.21 -0.57
N VAL A 220 12.35 3.38 -1.39
CA VAL A 220 11.64 2.44 -2.27
C VAL A 220 10.80 1.47 -1.46
N VAL A 221 11.31 0.94 -0.33
CA VAL A 221 10.52 0.00 0.50
C VAL A 221 9.34 0.69 1.17
N LEU A 222 9.50 1.93 1.66
CA LEU A 222 8.39 2.71 2.22
C LEU A 222 7.27 2.90 1.19
N ALA A 223 7.63 3.30 -0.02
CA ALA A 223 6.71 3.49 -1.13
C ALA A 223 6.02 2.19 -1.57
N THR A 224 6.80 1.14 -1.83
CA THR A 224 6.29 -0.16 -2.31
C THR A 224 5.26 -0.77 -1.36
N ILE A 225 5.49 -0.65 -0.04
CA ILE A 225 4.55 -1.16 0.98
C ILE A 225 3.34 -0.24 1.12
N ALA A 226 3.54 1.09 1.08
CA ALA A 226 2.45 2.06 1.23
C ALA A 226 1.45 2.02 0.08
N ASP A 227 1.94 1.80 -1.16
CA ASP A 227 1.13 1.72 -2.38
C ASP A 227 0.50 0.33 -2.60
N LEU A 228 0.76 -0.64 -1.71
CA LEU A 228 0.18 -1.98 -1.75
C LEU A 228 0.43 -2.76 -3.05
N VAL A 229 1.54 -2.51 -3.73
CA VAL A 229 1.89 -3.29 -4.93
C VAL A 229 2.26 -4.75 -4.58
N PRO A 230 2.04 -5.69 -5.52
CA PRO A 230 2.32 -7.11 -5.28
C PRO A 230 3.78 -7.38 -4.88
N LEU A 231 4.02 -8.03 -3.75
CA LEU A 231 5.37 -8.41 -3.26
C LEU A 231 5.90 -9.67 -3.95
N THR A 232 5.95 -9.62 -5.27
CA THR A 232 6.48 -10.67 -6.15
C THR A 232 7.52 -10.09 -7.10
N GLY A 233 8.33 -10.92 -7.75
CA GLY A 233 9.31 -10.49 -8.73
C GLY A 233 10.21 -9.35 -8.24
N ALA A 234 10.30 -8.27 -9.00
CA ALA A 234 11.15 -7.12 -8.70
C ALA A 234 10.76 -6.42 -7.38
N ASN A 235 9.45 -6.26 -7.09
CA ASN A 235 9.00 -5.63 -5.85
C ASN A 235 9.46 -6.41 -4.61
N ARG A 236 9.37 -7.74 -4.64
CA ARG A 236 9.88 -8.57 -3.55
C ARG A 236 11.38 -8.36 -3.33
N ILE A 237 12.16 -8.32 -4.40
CA ILE A 237 13.60 -8.09 -4.33
C ILE A 237 13.89 -6.70 -3.72
N LEU A 238 13.21 -5.66 -4.21
CA LEU A 238 13.35 -4.30 -3.70
C LEU A 238 12.98 -4.19 -2.22
N VAL A 239 11.87 -4.83 -1.81
CA VAL A 239 11.44 -4.83 -0.41
C VAL A 239 12.40 -5.61 0.48
N TYR A 240 12.90 -6.77 0.04
CA TYR A 240 13.87 -7.56 0.78
C TYR A 240 15.14 -6.75 1.13
N TYR A 241 15.76 -6.11 0.13
CA TYR A 241 16.94 -5.26 0.36
C TYR A 241 16.59 -3.92 0.99
N GLY A 242 15.41 -3.38 0.67
CA GLY A 242 14.92 -2.12 1.22
C GLY A 242 14.68 -2.18 2.73
N LEU A 243 14.13 -3.27 3.26
CA LEU A 243 13.98 -3.49 4.70
C LEU A 243 15.34 -3.51 5.41
N GLN A 244 16.34 -4.20 4.85
CA GLN A 244 17.70 -4.21 5.40
C GLN A 244 18.29 -2.79 5.43
N LYS A 245 18.08 -2.00 4.37
CA LYS A 245 18.54 -0.62 4.31
C LYS A 245 17.79 0.29 5.26
N LEU A 246 16.48 0.11 5.42
CA LEU A 246 15.67 0.89 6.36
C LEU A 246 16.07 0.62 7.80
N ARG A 247 16.30 -0.64 8.17
CA ARG A 247 16.84 -1.03 9.48
C ARG A 247 18.23 -0.46 9.76
N ALA A 248 19.02 -0.22 8.72
CA ALA A 248 20.35 0.38 8.81
C ALA A 248 20.36 1.88 8.43
N THR A 249 19.20 2.52 8.29
CA THR A 249 19.11 3.91 7.83
C THR A 249 19.85 4.87 8.75
N LYS A 250 20.48 5.88 8.12
CA LYS A 250 21.11 7.03 8.78
C LYS A 250 20.38 8.34 8.46
N ARG A 251 19.25 8.27 7.76
CA ARG A 251 18.45 9.46 7.44
C ARG A 251 17.85 10.03 8.70
N ILE A 252 18.25 11.25 9.03
CA ILE A 252 17.86 11.95 10.27
C ILE A 252 16.34 12.03 10.39
N GLY A 253 15.64 12.37 9.30
CA GLY A 253 14.18 12.45 9.30
C GLY A 253 13.49 11.11 9.53
N LEU A 254 13.98 10.02 8.92
CA LEU A 254 13.42 8.68 9.15
C LEU A 254 13.71 8.19 10.57
N LEU A 255 14.90 8.45 11.11
CA LEU A 255 15.24 8.11 12.51
C LEU A 255 14.32 8.83 13.50
N ALA A 256 14.07 10.12 13.28
CA ALA A 256 13.14 10.88 14.10
C ALA A 256 11.71 10.31 14.04
N LEU A 257 11.23 9.94 12.84
CA LEU A 257 9.91 9.37 12.64
C LEU A 257 9.76 7.97 13.28
N ILE A 258 10.76 7.11 13.13
CA ILE A 258 10.84 5.77 13.74
C ILE A 258 10.78 5.87 15.27
N ASN A 259 11.61 6.74 15.86
CA ASN A 259 11.64 6.95 17.30
C ASN A 259 10.30 7.51 17.83
N LYS A 260 9.70 8.48 17.14
CA LYS A 260 8.40 9.04 17.52
C LYS A 260 7.27 8.03 17.42
N ALA A 261 7.36 7.10 16.49
CA ALA A 261 6.40 6.01 16.35
C ALA A 261 6.58 4.89 17.40
N GLY A 262 7.63 4.93 18.23
CA GLY A 262 7.92 3.91 19.22
C GLY A 262 8.37 2.56 18.63
N ILE A 263 9.01 2.60 17.46
CA ILE A 263 9.40 1.40 16.71
C ILE A 263 10.85 1.04 17.04
N VAL A 264 11.10 -0.24 17.32
CA VAL A 264 12.44 -0.81 17.38
C VAL A 264 12.97 -0.94 15.95
N LYS A 265 13.95 -0.12 15.61
CA LYS A 265 14.42 0.05 14.21
C LYS A 265 14.86 -1.27 13.56
N GLU A 266 15.51 -2.13 14.32
CA GLU A 266 16.05 -3.43 13.91
C GLU A 266 14.94 -4.43 13.54
N GLU A 267 13.74 -4.25 14.10
CA GLU A 267 12.58 -5.14 13.94
C GLU A 267 11.59 -4.65 12.86
N ILE A 268 11.87 -3.51 12.23
CA ILE A 268 10.96 -2.96 11.19
C ILE A 268 10.69 -4.02 10.12
N ASP A 269 9.40 -4.31 9.92
CA ASP A 269 8.90 -5.15 8.86
C ASP A 269 7.83 -4.40 8.03
N THR A 270 7.15 -5.09 7.16
CA THR A 270 6.07 -4.54 6.32
C THR A 270 4.92 -3.97 7.15
N TYR A 271 4.69 -4.53 8.35
CA TYR A 271 3.67 -4.05 9.28
C TYR A 271 3.98 -2.64 9.80
N GLU A 272 5.18 -2.38 10.31
CA GLU A 272 5.58 -1.07 10.84
C GLU A 272 5.54 0.00 9.75
N ILE A 273 5.94 -0.38 8.52
CA ILE A 273 5.84 0.53 7.38
C ILE A 273 4.37 0.84 7.07
N GLY A 274 3.55 -0.17 6.83
CA GLY A 274 2.17 0.00 6.35
C GLY A 274 1.23 0.61 7.38
N HIS A 275 1.44 0.34 8.68
CA HIS A 275 0.52 0.74 9.74
C HIS A 275 1.02 1.87 10.63
N LEU A 276 2.34 2.09 10.71
CA LEU A 276 2.92 3.09 11.61
C LEU A 276 3.62 4.23 10.87
N LEU A 277 4.52 3.95 9.91
CA LEU A 277 5.30 4.99 9.22
C LEU A 277 4.52 5.65 8.09
N ALA A 278 4.03 4.87 7.12
CA ALA A 278 3.32 5.38 5.96
C ALA A 278 2.06 6.20 6.32
N PRO A 279 1.22 5.82 7.30
CA PRO A 279 0.08 6.65 7.69
C PRO A 279 0.45 8.04 8.21
N ARG A 280 1.62 8.21 8.87
CA ARG A 280 2.11 9.51 9.34
C ARG A 280 2.56 10.40 8.17
N LEU A 281 3.28 9.83 7.21
CA LEU A 281 3.68 10.53 5.99
C LEU A 281 2.46 10.92 5.15
N ASN A 282 1.51 10.00 4.96
CA ASN A 282 0.29 10.22 4.20
C ASN A 282 -0.69 11.21 4.84
N ALA A 283 -0.64 11.41 6.16
CA ALA A 283 -1.54 12.32 6.86
C ALA A 283 -1.41 13.75 6.37
N MET A 284 -0.19 14.18 6.03
CA MET A 284 0.07 15.51 5.50
C MET A 284 -0.65 15.76 4.17
N GLY A 285 -0.59 14.83 3.21
CA GLY A 285 -1.31 14.94 1.93
C GLY A 285 -2.84 14.84 2.07
N ARG A 286 -3.35 14.43 3.24
CA ARG A 286 -4.79 14.35 3.52
C ARG A 286 -5.36 15.57 4.21
N LEU A 287 -4.61 16.24 5.08
CA LEU A 287 -5.09 17.32 5.94
C LEU A 287 -4.27 18.60 5.84
N ALA A 288 -3.06 18.55 5.29
CA ALA A 288 -2.12 19.66 5.26
C ALA A 288 -1.28 19.64 3.96
N SER A 289 0.01 19.96 4.02
CA SER A 289 0.92 19.97 2.88
C SER A 289 1.87 18.77 2.88
N ALA A 290 1.78 17.92 1.86
CA ALA A 290 2.69 16.79 1.67
C ALA A 290 4.16 17.20 1.47
N MET A 291 4.44 18.44 1.13
CA MET A 291 5.80 19.01 1.09
C MET A 291 6.53 18.88 2.43
N ASP A 292 5.83 18.85 3.57
CA ASP A 292 6.48 18.71 4.87
C ASP A 292 6.92 17.28 5.13
N SER A 293 6.21 16.27 4.59
CA SER A 293 6.69 14.89 4.57
C SER A 293 7.95 14.73 3.70
N LEU A 294 7.99 15.37 2.54
CA LEU A 294 9.20 15.40 1.70
C LEU A 294 10.36 16.09 2.41
N ARG A 295 10.12 17.24 3.03
CA ARG A 295 11.12 17.96 3.81
C ARG A 295 11.67 17.13 4.96
N LEU A 296 10.82 16.36 5.66
CA LEU A 296 11.25 15.44 6.71
C LEU A 296 12.19 14.37 6.15
N ILE A 297 11.82 13.71 5.06
CA ILE A 297 12.62 12.63 4.45
C ILE A 297 14.00 13.14 4.01
N CYS A 298 14.07 14.36 3.45
CA CYS A 298 15.28 14.91 2.84
C CYS A 298 16.15 15.74 3.79
N THR A 299 15.69 16.08 5.01
CA THR A 299 16.47 16.95 5.90
C THR A 299 17.68 16.27 6.50
N SER A 300 18.79 17.03 6.59
CA SER A 300 19.99 16.68 7.36
C SER A 300 20.07 17.39 8.72
N ASP A 301 19.14 18.28 9.03
CA ASP A 301 19.06 19.04 10.27
C ASP A 301 18.20 18.31 11.30
N LYS A 302 18.80 17.97 12.46
CA LYS A 302 18.13 17.23 13.53
C LYS A 302 16.97 18.01 14.15
N LYS A 303 17.13 19.32 14.41
CA LYS A 303 16.08 20.16 15.00
C LYS A 303 14.88 20.30 14.05
N LYS A 304 15.17 20.46 12.76
CA LYS A 304 14.13 20.51 11.72
C LYS A 304 13.41 19.17 11.61
N ALA A 305 14.14 18.04 11.67
CA ALA A 305 13.54 16.70 11.67
C ALA A 305 12.61 16.49 12.86
N GLU A 306 13.02 16.86 14.07
CA GLU A 306 12.21 16.76 15.29
C GLU A 306 10.91 17.57 15.17
N LYS A 307 11.02 18.84 14.71
CA LYS A 307 9.85 19.71 14.51
C LYS A 307 8.88 19.17 13.46
N LEU A 308 9.38 18.70 12.32
CA LEU A 308 8.55 18.14 11.26
C LEU A 308 7.91 16.81 11.70
N THR A 309 8.66 15.97 12.42
CA THR A 309 8.14 14.70 12.97
C THR A 309 6.98 14.95 13.94
N GLU A 310 7.09 15.95 14.81
CA GLU A 310 5.99 16.32 15.71
C GLU A 310 4.76 16.77 14.93
N LEU A 311 4.94 17.61 13.92
CA LEU A 311 3.84 18.04 13.03
C LEU A 311 3.15 16.85 12.35
N LEU A 312 3.92 15.94 11.75
CA LEU A 312 3.38 14.75 11.09
C LEU A 312 2.62 13.84 12.07
N ASN A 313 3.18 13.66 13.27
CA ASN A 313 2.53 12.84 14.29
C ASN A 313 1.22 13.45 14.76
N GLN A 314 1.17 14.75 15.01
CA GLN A 314 -0.04 15.48 15.40
C GLN A 314 -1.11 15.40 14.29
N THR A 315 -0.74 15.71 13.05
CA THR A 315 -1.66 15.60 11.90
C THR A 315 -2.19 14.18 11.71
N ASN A 316 -1.37 13.16 11.99
CA ASN A 316 -1.83 11.77 11.93
C ASN A 316 -2.82 11.43 13.06
N LEU A 317 -2.64 11.96 14.26
CA LEU A 317 -3.62 11.81 15.36
C LEU A 317 -4.95 12.49 15.02
N GLU A 318 -4.92 13.69 14.47
CA GLU A 318 -6.12 14.40 13.98
C GLU A 318 -6.85 13.60 12.89
N ARG A 319 -6.08 13.08 11.91
CA ARG A 319 -6.63 12.20 10.88
C ARG A 319 -7.30 10.95 11.48
N GLN A 320 -6.69 10.32 12.49
CA GLN A 320 -7.27 9.17 13.18
C GLN A 320 -8.56 9.54 13.88
N GLN A 321 -8.58 10.67 14.60
CA GLN A 321 -9.76 11.16 15.30
C GLN A 321 -10.91 11.41 14.31
N PHE A 322 -10.69 12.22 13.25
CA PHE A 322 -11.71 12.48 12.23
C PHE A 322 -12.23 11.19 11.58
N THR A 323 -11.32 10.22 11.34
CA THR A 323 -11.72 8.93 10.77
C THR A 323 -12.61 8.13 11.74
N GLN A 324 -12.29 8.12 13.04
CA GLN A 324 -13.08 7.43 14.06
C GLN A 324 -14.47 8.07 14.24
N GLU A 325 -14.54 9.40 14.32
CA GLU A 325 -15.80 10.14 14.45
C GLU A 325 -16.70 9.89 13.23
N ALA A 326 -16.15 10.03 12.02
CA ALA A 326 -16.90 9.79 10.80
C ALA A 326 -17.34 8.32 10.66
N LEU A 327 -16.51 7.36 11.10
CA LEU A 327 -16.86 5.94 11.09
C LEU A 327 -17.99 5.65 12.09
N ALA A 328 -17.92 6.18 13.30
CA ALA A 328 -18.98 6.02 14.31
C ALA A 328 -20.31 6.59 13.81
N HIS A 329 -20.29 7.79 13.23
CA HIS A 329 -21.46 8.39 12.60
C HIS A 329 -22.02 7.53 11.47
N ALA A 330 -21.15 7.03 10.57
CA ALA A 330 -21.57 6.18 9.45
C ALA A 330 -22.21 4.86 9.92
N LYS A 331 -21.68 4.23 10.96
CA LYS A 331 -22.25 3.02 11.57
C LYS A 331 -23.63 3.29 12.17
N ASN A 332 -23.76 4.31 12.99
CA ASN A 332 -25.05 4.71 13.58
C ASN A 332 -26.11 4.95 12.50
N LYS A 333 -25.72 5.52 11.35
CA LYS A 333 -26.64 5.74 10.24
C LYS A 333 -27.09 4.41 9.61
N VAL A 334 -26.15 3.48 9.39
CA VAL A 334 -26.47 2.12 8.88
C VAL A 334 -27.38 1.37 9.87
N GLU A 335 -27.14 1.46 11.17
CA GLU A 335 -27.97 0.81 12.20
C GLU A 335 -29.39 1.36 12.22
N LYS A 336 -29.56 2.69 12.09
CA LYS A 336 -30.88 3.35 12.08
C LYS A 336 -31.67 3.08 10.80
N GLU A 337 -31.00 3.11 9.64
CA GLU A 337 -31.68 2.96 8.34
C GLU A 337 -31.82 1.49 7.90
N GLY A 338 -31.14 0.57 8.56
CA GLY A 338 -31.02 -0.82 8.16
C GLY A 338 -29.98 -1.03 7.04
N LEU A 339 -29.39 -2.22 7.01
CA LEU A 339 -28.37 -2.58 6.02
C LEU A 339 -29.01 -2.79 4.65
N LYS A 340 -28.59 -2.02 3.66
CA LYS A 340 -29.00 -2.11 2.25
C LYS A 340 -27.93 -2.85 1.43
N SER A 341 -28.17 -3.07 0.13
CA SER A 341 -27.23 -3.73 -0.78
C SER A 341 -25.93 -2.94 -1.04
N LEU A 342 -25.94 -1.65 -0.77
CA LEU A 342 -24.82 -0.71 -0.93
C LEU A 342 -24.83 0.22 0.28
N ILE A 343 -23.67 0.62 0.78
CA ILE A 343 -23.54 1.69 1.78
C ILE A 343 -23.30 2.99 1.03
N PHE A 344 -24.24 3.95 1.18
CA PHE A 344 -24.15 5.27 0.59
C PHE A 344 -24.45 6.31 1.67
N ILE A 345 -23.42 7.05 2.09
CA ILE A 345 -23.55 8.00 3.20
C ILE A 345 -22.90 9.32 2.83
N ALA A 346 -23.65 10.39 2.96
CA ALA A 346 -23.20 11.75 2.70
C ALA A 346 -23.43 12.63 3.93
N ASP A 347 -22.40 13.38 4.33
CA ASP A 347 -22.49 14.29 5.47
C ASP A 347 -21.53 15.50 5.31
N GLU A 348 -21.94 16.65 5.88
CA GLU A 348 -21.17 17.90 5.85
C GLU A 348 -19.98 17.88 6.84
N SER A 349 -20.09 17.08 7.90
CA SER A 349 -19.01 16.94 8.90
C SER A 349 -17.80 16.16 8.39
N TYR A 350 -17.93 15.47 7.25
CA TYR A 350 -16.86 14.62 6.75
C TYR A 350 -15.79 15.42 6.02
N GLN A 351 -14.54 15.24 6.44
CA GLN A 351 -13.38 15.80 5.76
C GLN A 351 -13.08 15.03 4.46
N GLN A 352 -12.84 15.73 3.35
CA GLN A 352 -12.54 15.11 2.05
C GLN A 352 -11.34 14.17 2.09
N GLY A 353 -10.31 14.49 2.90
CA GLY A 353 -9.09 13.69 2.99
C GLY A 353 -9.28 12.32 3.65
N ILE A 354 -10.39 12.08 4.39
CA ILE A 354 -10.59 10.84 5.15
C ILE A 354 -11.74 9.96 4.64
N VAL A 355 -12.61 10.44 3.75
CA VAL A 355 -13.78 9.65 3.28
C VAL A 355 -13.38 8.31 2.67
N GLY A 356 -12.22 8.24 2.02
CA GLY A 356 -11.69 6.97 1.49
C GLY A 356 -11.26 5.98 2.57
N LEU A 357 -10.81 6.46 3.73
CA LEU A 357 -10.48 5.62 4.89
C LEU A 357 -11.76 5.08 5.54
N VAL A 358 -12.76 5.94 5.70
CA VAL A 358 -14.07 5.55 6.24
C VAL A 358 -14.73 4.52 5.32
N ALA A 359 -14.76 4.76 4.00
CA ALA A 359 -15.32 3.81 3.03
C ALA A 359 -14.62 2.43 3.12
N GLY A 360 -13.29 2.40 3.24
CA GLY A 360 -12.53 1.16 3.43
C GLY A 360 -12.92 0.41 4.70
N ARG A 361 -13.06 1.10 5.83
CA ARG A 361 -13.49 0.52 7.11
C ARG A 361 -14.92 -0.02 7.06
N MET A 362 -15.83 0.68 6.37
CA MET A 362 -17.19 0.20 6.17
C MET A 362 -17.21 -1.09 5.34
N VAL A 363 -16.38 -1.19 4.29
CA VAL A 363 -16.22 -2.45 3.53
C VAL A 363 -15.65 -3.57 4.39
N GLU A 364 -14.64 -3.31 5.20
CA GLU A 364 -14.05 -4.31 6.10
C GLU A 364 -15.09 -4.87 7.06
N GLU A 365 -15.96 -4.05 7.59
CA GLU A 365 -16.95 -4.44 8.58
C GLU A 365 -18.16 -5.13 7.96
N TYR A 366 -18.83 -4.47 7.04
CA TYR A 366 -20.10 -4.95 6.47
C TYR A 366 -19.96 -5.85 5.25
N TYR A 367 -18.78 -5.86 4.63
CA TYR A 367 -18.48 -6.55 3.36
C TYR A 367 -19.47 -6.19 2.24
N LEU A 368 -19.75 -4.91 2.11
CA LEU A 368 -20.56 -4.32 1.05
C LEU A 368 -19.79 -3.21 0.34
N PRO A 369 -20.02 -2.97 -0.97
CA PRO A 369 -19.51 -1.77 -1.61
C PRO A 369 -19.96 -0.54 -0.83
N SER A 370 -19.04 0.38 -0.56
CA SER A 370 -19.31 1.52 0.33
C SER A 370 -18.86 2.82 -0.33
N ILE A 371 -19.75 3.79 -0.33
CA ILE A 371 -19.58 5.14 -0.86
C ILE A 371 -19.77 6.13 0.28
N ILE A 372 -18.72 6.88 0.59
CA ILE A 372 -18.73 7.92 1.62
C ILE A 372 -18.45 9.26 0.97
N ILE A 373 -19.28 10.24 1.29
CA ILE A 373 -19.32 11.54 0.62
C ILE A 373 -19.14 12.66 1.62
N ALA A 374 -18.14 13.50 1.41
CA ALA A 374 -18.00 14.78 2.09
C ALA A 374 -18.82 15.83 1.33
N LYS A 375 -19.91 16.31 1.94
CA LYS A 375 -20.75 17.35 1.33
C LYS A 375 -20.03 18.70 1.37
N GLY A 376 -19.91 19.31 0.21
CA GLY A 376 -19.45 20.70 0.07
C GLY A 376 -20.63 21.68 -0.06
N LYS A 377 -20.34 22.94 -0.37
CA LYS A 377 -21.38 23.98 -0.53
C LYS A 377 -22.27 23.74 -1.75
N THR A 378 -21.68 23.43 -2.91
CA THR A 378 -22.37 23.22 -4.19
C THR A 378 -22.10 21.85 -4.79
N GLN A 379 -20.88 21.36 -4.61
CA GLN A 379 -20.40 20.05 -5.06
C GLN A 379 -19.85 19.25 -3.91
N SER A 380 -20.04 17.96 -3.96
CA SER A 380 -19.58 16.98 -2.96
C SER A 380 -18.52 16.07 -3.54
N LYS A 381 -17.51 15.75 -2.74
CA LYS A 381 -16.44 14.81 -3.08
C LYS A 381 -16.69 13.47 -2.42
N ALA A 382 -16.60 12.40 -3.20
CA ALA A 382 -16.89 11.04 -2.75
C ALA A 382 -15.69 10.11 -2.91
N SER A 383 -15.63 9.12 -2.04
CA SER A 383 -14.76 7.97 -2.22
C SER A 383 -15.57 6.67 -2.07
N ALA A 384 -15.37 5.79 -3.03
CA ALA A 384 -15.98 4.47 -3.06
C ALA A 384 -14.94 3.37 -2.86
N ARG A 385 -15.32 2.32 -2.16
CA ARG A 385 -14.52 1.10 -1.98
C ARG A 385 -15.37 -0.11 -2.28
N SER A 386 -14.74 -1.11 -2.88
CA SER A 386 -15.42 -2.31 -3.35
C SER A 386 -15.10 -3.56 -2.55
N ILE A 387 -15.87 -4.60 -2.83
CA ILE A 387 -15.63 -5.99 -2.42
C ILE A 387 -15.04 -6.79 -3.57
N LYS A 388 -14.42 -7.92 -3.27
CA LYS A 388 -13.78 -8.77 -4.29
C LYS A 388 -14.79 -9.21 -5.36
N GLY A 389 -14.41 -9.06 -6.62
CA GLY A 389 -15.23 -9.47 -7.77
C GLY A 389 -16.25 -8.43 -8.25
N PHE A 390 -16.41 -7.30 -7.55
CA PHE A 390 -17.30 -6.21 -7.95
C PHE A 390 -16.50 -4.98 -8.38
N ASN A 391 -16.60 -4.58 -9.65
CA ASN A 391 -15.87 -3.42 -10.20
C ASN A 391 -16.61 -2.12 -9.88
N ILE A 392 -16.12 -1.36 -8.89
CA ILE A 392 -16.79 -0.13 -8.42
C ILE A 392 -16.73 0.99 -9.47
N VAL A 393 -15.70 1.06 -10.30
CA VAL A 393 -15.59 2.10 -11.35
C VAL A 393 -16.64 1.88 -12.43
N GLU A 394 -16.77 0.66 -12.94
CA GLU A 394 -17.81 0.32 -13.92
C GLU A 394 -19.22 0.53 -13.33
N PHE A 395 -19.40 0.15 -12.07
CA PHE A 395 -20.64 0.39 -11.35
C PHE A 395 -20.98 1.88 -11.28
N LEU A 396 -20.05 2.75 -10.90
CA LEU A 396 -20.28 4.19 -10.84
C LEU A 396 -20.47 4.82 -12.23
N ARG A 397 -19.78 4.32 -13.26
CA ARG A 397 -19.97 4.76 -14.66
C ARG A 397 -21.38 4.53 -15.17
N SER A 398 -22.12 3.57 -14.63
CA SER A 398 -23.54 3.38 -14.97
C SER A 398 -24.45 4.56 -14.57
N ALA A 399 -23.93 5.49 -13.78
CA ALA A 399 -24.59 6.74 -13.38
C ALA A 399 -23.77 7.98 -13.74
N SER A 400 -22.90 7.90 -14.76
CA SER A 400 -21.97 8.99 -15.17
C SER A 400 -22.67 10.28 -15.56
N ASP A 401 -23.92 10.23 -16.02
CA ASP A 401 -24.78 11.37 -16.33
C ASP A 401 -25.10 12.25 -15.11
N LEU A 402 -24.97 11.72 -13.91
CA LEU A 402 -25.17 12.43 -12.65
C LEU A 402 -23.86 12.92 -12.01
N LEU A 403 -22.72 12.51 -12.54
CA LEU A 403 -21.40 12.82 -12.00
C LEU A 403 -20.71 13.96 -12.76
N VAL A 404 -19.92 14.75 -12.04
CA VAL A 404 -19.06 15.78 -12.64
C VAL A 404 -17.76 15.16 -13.16
N ASP A 405 -17.15 14.30 -12.34
CA ASP A 405 -15.95 13.54 -12.68
C ASP A 405 -16.00 12.15 -12.01
N ILE A 406 -15.22 11.21 -12.52
CA ILE A 406 -15.03 9.89 -11.95
C ILE A 406 -13.66 9.32 -12.34
N GLY A 407 -12.94 8.78 -11.38
CA GLY A 407 -11.66 8.12 -11.60
C GLY A 407 -11.41 7.00 -10.58
N GLY A 408 -10.47 6.11 -10.91
CA GLY A 408 -10.06 5.06 -9.98
C GLY A 408 -9.83 3.69 -10.62
N HIS A 409 -9.80 2.68 -9.77
CA HIS A 409 -9.54 1.27 -10.07
C HIS A 409 -10.73 0.38 -9.66
N PRO A 410 -10.79 -0.88 -10.11
CA PRO A 410 -11.92 -1.77 -9.79
C PRO A 410 -12.28 -1.86 -8.30
N MET A 411 -11.31 -1.70 -7.39
CA MET A 411 -11.52 -1.80 -5.94
C MET A 411 -11.70 -0.47 -5.23
N ALA A 412 -11.38 0.66 -5.88
CA ALA A 412 -11.44 1.99 -5.25
C ALA A 412 -11.65 3.08 -6.30
N ALA A 413 -12.63 3.95 -6.09
CA ALA A 413 -12.92 5.07 -6.98
C ALA A 413 -13.14 6.37 -6.20
N GLY A 414 -12.91 7.49 -6.86
CA GLY A 414 -13.31 8.82 -6.42
C GLY A 414 -14.21 9.47 -7.46
N PHE A 415 -15.12 10.33 -7.03
CA PHE A 415 -15.97 11.11 -7.93
C PHE A 415 -16.42 12.42 -7.29
N THR A 416 -16.85 13.34 -8.15
CA THR A 416 -17.51 14.58 -7.75
C THR A 416 -18.95 14.57 -8.22
N VAL A 417 -19.85 15.08 -7.40
CA VAL A 417 -21.28 15.19 -7.71
C VAL A 417 -21.82 16.54 -7.25
N GLU A 418 -22.72 17.14 -8.03
CA GLU A 418 -23.47 18.32 -7.63
C GLU A 418 -24.47 17.97 -6.51
N ASN A 419 -24.58 18.81 -5.48
CA ASN A 419 -25.47 18.52 -4.34
C ASN A 419 -26.94 18.32 -4.76
N SER A 420 -27.39 19.03 -5.80
CA SER A 420 -28.72 18.88 -6.39
C SER A 420 -29.01 17.49 -6.98
N LYS A 421 -27.94 16.74 -7.33
CA LYS A 421 -28.05 15.41 -7.96
C LYS A 421 -27.82 14.25 -6.98
N LEU A 422 -27.48 14.54 -5.71
CA LEU A 422 -27.13 13.50 -4.71
C LEU A 422 -28.27 12.48 -4.50
N GLU A 423 -29.49 12.92 -4.35
CA GLU A 423 -30.65 12.04 -4.12
C GLU A 423 -30.95 11.16 -5.36
N ALA A 424 -30.89 11.74 -6.55
CA ALA A 424 -31.06 11.00 -7.80
C ALA A 424 -29.96 9.96 -7.99
N LEU A 425 -28.70 10.32 -7.66
CA LEU A 425 -27.57 9.42 -7.69
C LEU A 425 -27.72 8.25 -6.71
N GLU A 426 -28.10 8.54 -5.47
CA GLU A 426 -28.34 7.53 -4.45
C GLU A 426 -29.37 6.50 -4.92
N LYS A 427 -30.54 6.98 -5.37
CA LYS A 427 -31.62 6.12 -5.88
C LYS A 427 -31.16 5.23 -7.03
N LYS A 428 -30.49 5.83 -8.03
CA LYS A 428 -29.98 5.11 -9.21
C LYS A 428 -28.95 4.05 -8.83
N LEU A 429 -28.02 4.38 -7.92
CA LEU A 429 -27.00 3.43 -7.48
C LEU A 429 -27.61 2.28 -6.65
N TYR A 430 -28.61 2.52 -5.82
CA TYR A 430 -29.33 1.42 -5.12
C TYR A 430 -30.05 0.49 -6.09
N GLU A 431 -30.72 1.03 -7.10
CA GLU A 431 -31.38 0.23 -8.13
C GLU A 431 -30.40 -0.62 -8.93
N ASN A 432 -29.24 -0.03 -9.31
CA ASN A 432 -28.18 -0.72 -10.03
C ASN A 432 -27.49 -1.78 -9.14
N ALA A 433 -27.26 -1.48 -7.86
CA ALA A 433 -26.65 -2.44 -6.92
C ALA A 433 -27.51 -3.68 -6.74
N ARG A 434 -28.83 -3.55 -6.62
CA ARG A 434 -29.76 -4.69 -6.53
C ARG A 434 -29.70 -5.62 -7.75
N LYS A 435 -29.39 -5.07 -8.95
CA LYS A 435 -29.31 -5.83 -10.20
C LYS A 435 -27.94 -6.48 -10.40
N LEU A 436 -26.87 -5.80 -9.99
CA LEU A 436 -25.49 -6.16 -10.32
C LEU A 436 -24.76 -6.93 -9.21
N LEU A 437 -25.13 -6.70 -7.93
CA LEU A 437 -24.56 -7.43 -6.80
C LEU A 437 -25.18 -8.83 -6.71
N LYS A 438 -24.35 -9.82 -6.99
CA LYS A 438 -24.74 -11.23 -6.88
C LYS A 438 -24.38 -11.78 -5.50
N LYS A 439 -25.07 -12.86 -5.09
CA LYS A 439 -24.81 -13.54 -3.81
C LYS A 439 -23.35 -13.99 -3.67
N GLU A 440 -22.72 -14.42 -4.78
CA GLU A 440 -21.32 -14.83 -4.81
C GLU A 440 -20.34 -13.71 -4.47
N HIS A 441 -20.66 -12.43 -4.79
CA HIS A 441 -19.84 -11.27 -4.41
C HIS A 441 -19.86 -11.02 -2.90
N LEU A 442 -20.94 -11.42 -2.21
CA LEU A 442 -21.14 -11.17 -0.78
C LEU A 442 -20.57 -12.29 0.11
N GLU A 443 -20.02 -13.35 -0.47
CA GLU A 443 -19.38 -14.41 0.28
C GLU A 443 -17.95 -14.02 0.69
N ARG A 444 -17.70 -13.86 1.99
CA ARG A 444 -16.33 -13.69 2.51
C ARG A 444 -15.59 -15.02 2.44
N ILE A 445 -14.63 -15.15 1.54
CA ILE A 445 -13.79 -16.34 1.41
C ILE A 445 -12.54 -16.15 2.27
N LEU A 446 -12.31 -17.08 3.21
CA LEU A 446 -11.05 -17.21 3.92
C LEU A 446 -10.21 -18.31 3.25
N ARG A 447 -9.16 -17.90 2.56
CA ARG A 447 -8.22 -18.82 1.93
C ARG A 447 -7.31 -19.45 2.95
N ILE A 448 -7.10 -20.75 2.84
CA ILE A 448 -6.29 -21.58 3.73
C ILE A 448 -5.24 -22.25 2.85
N ASP A 449 -3.97 -22.03 3.13
CA ASP A 449 -2.87 -22.58 2.34
C ASP A 449 -2.76 -24.11 2.52
N TYR A 450 -2.92 -24.60 3.75
CA TYR A 450 -2.78 -26.03 4.05
C TYR A 450 -3.48 -26.42 5.35
N GLU A 451 -3.97 -27.69 5.42
CA GLU A 451 -4.43 -28.31 6.67
C GLU A 451 -3.21 -28.92 7.41
N LEU A 452 -2.78 -28.28 8.50
CA LEU A 452 -1.55 -28.61 9.21
C LEU A 452 -1.81 -29.54 10.39
N ASN A 453 -1.01 -30.61 10.49
CA ASN A 453 -1.03 -31.50 11.64
C ASN A 453 -0.48 -30.79 12.89
N PRO A 454 -1.10 -30.93 14.08
CA PRO A 454 -0.58 -30.37 15.32
C PRO A 454 0.91 -30.62 15.58
N ALA A 455 1.44 -31.78 15.21
CA ALA A 455 2.86 -32.13 15.38
C ALA A 455 3.83 -31.21 14.61
N LEU A 456 3.35 -30.57 13.55
CA LEU A 456 4.11 -29.62 12.73
C LEU A 456 3.94 -28.16 13.19
N ILE A 457 3.17 -27.91 14.25
CA ILE A 457 3.07 -26.58 14.85
C ILE A 457 4.21 -26.40 15.84
N ASN A 458 5.37 -26.01 15.34
CA ASN A 458 6.60 -25.84 16.11
C ASN A 458 7.47 -24.72 15.54
N TYR A 459 8.54 -24.39 16.25
CA TYR A 459 9.44 -23.29 15.88
C TYR A 459 10.20 -23.57 14.58
N GLU A 460 10.53 -24.82 14.29
CA GLU A 460 11.21 -25.21 13.05
C GLU A 460 10.33 -24.90 11.81
N THR A 461 9.04 -25.24 11.88
CA THR A 461 8.07 -24.89 10.84
C THR A 461 7.92 -23.37 10.70
N TYR A 462 7.79 -22.64 11.81
CA TYR A 462 7.73 -21.17 11.79
C TYR A 462 8.97 -20.57 11.14
N SER A 463 10.17 -20.96 11.59
CA SER A 463 11.44 -20.47 11.04
C SER A 463 11.57 -20.75 9.54
N SER A 464 11.15 -21.94 9.11
CA SER A 464 11.17 -22.30 7.69
C SER A 464 10.20 -21.46 6.86
N ILE A 465 9.01 -21.13 7.39
CA ILE A 465 8.06 -20.25 6.75
C ILE A 465 8.63 -18.83 6.58
N GLN A 466 9.46 -18.35 7.50
CA GLN A 466 10.09 -17.04 7.41
C GLN A 466 11.00 -16.87 6.18
N GLN A 467 11.43 -17.95 5.51
CA GLN A 467 12.11 -17.87 4.21
C GLN A 467 11.21 -17.28 3.10
N LEU A 468 9.88 -17.32 3.29
CA LEU A 468 8.92 -16.71 2.38
C LEU A 468 8.74 -15.20 2.61
N ALA A 469 9.22 -14.64 3.73
CA ALA A 469 9.17 -13.20 4.01
C ALA A 469 10.02 -12.39 2.99
N PRO A 470 9.73 -11.11 2.76
CA PRO A 470 8.71 -10.28 3.40
C PRO A 470 7.28 -10.61 2.94
N PHE A 471 6.35 -10.59 3.89
CA PHE A 471 4.92 -10.82 3.62
C PHE A 471 4.20 -9.50 3.32
N GLY A 472 3.12 -9.59 2.51
CA GLY A 472 2.29 -8.45 2.14
C GLY A 472 1.37 -8.76 0.97
N MET A 473 1.06 -7.76 0.14
CA MET A 473 0.18 -7.94 -1.02
C MET A 473 0.73 -9.01 -1.97
N ALA A 474 -0.13 -9.94 -2.41
CA ALA A 474 0.18 -11.11 -3.24
C ALA A 474 1.16 -12.14 -2.64
N ASN A 475 1.75 -11.86 -1.47
CA ASN A 475 2.53 -12.81 -0.68
C ASN A 475 2.10 -12.74 0.79
N PRO A 476 0.85 -13.12 1.14
CA PRO A 476 0.39 -13.08 2.53
C PRO A 476 1.11 -14.10 3.40
N GLU A 477 1.10 -13.87 4.71
CA GLU A 477 1.50 -14.90 5.68
C GLU A 477 0.70 -16.18 5.45
N PRO A 478 1.35 -17.37 5.43
CA PRO A 478 0.68 -18.63 5.26
C PRO A 478 -0.42 -18.86 6.31
N THR A 479 -1.59 -19.23 5.83
CA THR A 479 -2.77 -19.48 6.66
C THR A 479 -3.03 -20.98 6.73
N PHE A 480 -3.09 -21.51 7.94
CA PHE A 480 -3.26 -22.91 8.21
C PHE A 480 -4.62 -23.22 8.83
N LEU A 481 -5.08 -24.46 8.64
CA LEU A 481 -6.22 -25.05 9.33
C LEU A 481 -5.71 -26.22 10.18
N THR A 482 -6.11 -26.29 11.43
CA THR A 482 -5.99 -27.51 12.24
C THR A 482 -7.34 -27.86 12.79
N LYS A 483 -7.74 -29.12 12.58
CA LYS A 483 -9.05 -29.63 12.96
C LYS A 483 -9.02 -30.34 14.31
N ASN A 484 -10.21 -30.42 14.94
CA ASN A 484 -10.46 -31.20 16.16
C ASN A 484 -9.54 -30.83 17.33
N LEU A 485 -9.18 -29.56 17.48
CA LEU A 485 -8.49 -29.07 18.69
C LEU A 485 -9.51 -28.92 19.83
N THR A 486 -9.10 -29.22 21.04
CA THR A 486 -9.92 -29.00 22.23
C THR A 486 -9.46 -27.72 22.94
N ILE A 487 -10.38 -26.82 23.27
CA ILE A 487 -10.08 -25.63 24.07
C ILE A 487 -9.77 -26.05 25.50
N ALA A 488 -8.54 -25.84 25.95
CA ALA A 488 -8.07 -26.18 27.29
C ALA A 488 -8.20 -24.99 28.26
N ASP A 489 -8.06 -23.76 27.77
CA ASP A 489 -8.27 -22.51 28.51
C ASP A 489 -8.75 -21.42 27.54
N ILE A 490 -9.57 -20.50 28.05
CA ILE A 490 -10.08 -19.34 27.30
C ILE A 490 -10.24 -18.15 28.24
N ARG A 491 -9.72 -16.99 27.82
CA ARG A 491 -9.80 -15.73 28.58
C ARG A 491 -10.04 -14.56 27.65
N VAL A 492 -10.91 -13.65 28.08
CA VAL A 492 -11.09 -12.37 27.44
C VAL A 492 -9.94 -11.45 27.85
N VAL A 493 -9.30 -10.79 26.87
CA VAL A 493 -8.14 -9.92 27.07
C VAL A 493 -8.29 -8.61 26.28
N GLY A 494 -7.43 -7.62 26.63
CA GLY A 494 -7.47 -6.27 26.04
C GLY A 494 -8.24 -5.28 26.91
N LYS A 495 -7.96 -3.97 26.75
CA LYS A 495 -8.59 -2.90 27.56
C LYS A 495 -10.12 -2.91 27.48
N ASP A 496 -10.66 -3.27 26.30
CA ASP A 496 -12.10 -3.25 26.02
C ASP A 496 -12.71 -4.66 25.99
N GLY A 497 -11.98 -5.71 26.43
CA GLY A 497 -12.49 -7.08 26.39
C GLY A 497 -12.71 -7.65 24.98
N LYS A 498 -12.09 -7.05 23.96
CA LYS A 498 -12.38 -7.38 22.55
C LYS A 498 -11.64 -8.59 21.99
N HIS A 499 -10.70 -9.17 22.74
CA HIS A 499 -9.85 -10.24 22.23
C HIS A 499 -9.97 -11.50 23.09
N LEU A 500 -9.71 -12.66 22.49
CA LEU A 500 -9.63 -13.93 23.23
C LEU A 500 -8.22 -14.45 23.23
N LYS A 501 -7.71 -14.81 24.40
CA LYS A 501 -6.50 -15.61 24.55
C LYS A 501 -6.91 -17.02 24.93
N MET A 502 -6.42 -18.03 24.19
CA MET A 502 -6.84 -19.41 24.31
C MET A 502 -5.64 -20.34 24.43
N GLN A 503 -5.87 -21.49 25.05
CA GLN A 503 -4.95 -22.63 24.95
C GLN A 503 -5.69 -23.81 24.30
N PHE A 504 -5.02 -24.47 23.37
CA PHE A 504 -5.53 -25.63 22.67
C PHE A 504 -4.71 -26.88 23.03
N LYS A 505 -5.36 -28.03 23.04
CA LYS A 505 -4.75 -29.37 23.17
C LYS A 505 -5.26 -30.28 22.05
N SER A 506 -4.42 -31.22 21.63
CA SER A 506 -4.84 -32.32 20.74
C SER A 506 -5.17 -33.55 21.57
N GLN A 507 -6.16 -34.35 21.17
CA GLN A 507 -6.61 -35.53 21.90
C GLN A 507 -5.58 -36.66 21.92
N ASN A 508 -4.72 -36.75 20.91
CA ASN A 508 -3.82 -37.89 20.68
C ASN A 508 -2.34 -37.58 20.91
N SER A 509 -2.02 -36.44 21.55
CA SER A 509 -0.65 -36.04 21.79
C SER A 509 -0.54 -35.10 23.00
N ASN A 510 0.65 -34.98 23.58
CA ASN A 510 0.95 -33.95 24.61
C ASN A 510 1.00 -32.54 24.04
N PHE A 511 0.45 -32.31 22.85
CA PHE A 511 0.43 -31.03 22.20
C PHE A 511 -0.40 -30.02 22.99
N LYS A 512 0.21 -28.88 23.29
CA LYS A 512 -0.45 -27.69 23.83
C LYS A 512 0.09 -26.47 23.12
N ILE A 513 -0.78 -25.58 22.69
CA ILE A 513 -0.40 -24.35 22.00
C ILE A 513 -1.28 -23.18 22.42
N GLY A 514 -0.67 -22.01 22.65
CA GLY A 514 -1.39 -20.76 22.88
C GLY A 514 -1.93 -20.18 21.56
N GLY A 515 -3.00 -19.41 21.66
CA GLY A 515 -3.54 -18.67 20.52
C GLY A 515 -4.20 -17.39 20.96
N ILE A 516 -4.16 -16.37 20.07
CA ILE A 516 -4.84 -15.10 20.26
C ILE A 516 -5.79 -14.83 19.09
N ALA A 517 -7.04 -14.50 19.41
CA ALA A 517 -8.08 -14.12 18.45
C ALA A 517 -8.46 -12.66 18.65
N PHE A 518 -7.99 -11.79 17.76
CA PHE A 518 -8.29 -10.37 17.81
C PHE A 518 -9.74 -10.08 17.35
N GLY A 519 -10.46 -9.25 18.11
CA GLY A 519 -11.83 -8.84 17.78
C GLY A 519 -12.90 -9.93 17.92
N MET A 520 -12.62 -11.04 18.63
CA MET A 520 -13.57 -12.14 18.83
C MET A 520 -14.05 -12.26 20.30
N GLY A 521 -13.82 -11.24 21.15
CA GLY A 521 -14.11 -11.30 22.59
C GLY A 521 -15.60 -11.13 22.91
N GLU A 522 -16.29 -10.20 22.26
CA GLU A 522 -17.63 -9.73 22.69
C GLU A 522 -18.76 -10.75 22.42
N ASP A 523 -18.64 -11.59 21.38
CA ASP A 523 -19.71 -12.52 20.94
C ASP A 523 -19.36 -14.00 21.04
N SER A 524 -18.30 -14.36 21.78
CA SER A 524 -17.83 -15.73 21.82
C SER A 524 -18.73 -16.63 22.66
N LYS A 525 -19.34 -17.62 22.01
CA LYS A 525 -20.04 -18.72 22.68
C LYS A 525 -19.13 -19.91 23.03
N LEU A 526 -17.82 -19.78 22.78
CA LEU A 526 -16.82 -20.81 23.00
C LEU A 526 -16.59 -21.08 24.48
N LYS A 527 -16.43 -22.35 24.87
CA LYS A 527 -16.20 -22.81 26.23
C LYS A 527 -15.01 -23.75 26.33
N ILE A 528 -14.43 -23.87 27.52
CA ILE A 528 -13.45 -24.90 27.83
C ILE A 528 -14.07 -26.27 27.58
N GLY A 529 -13.34 -27.12 26.88
CA GLY A 529 -13.78 -28.47 26.50
C GLY A 529 -14.35 -28.56 25.08
N ASP A 530 -14.72 -27.43 24.44
CA ASP A 530 -15.23 -27.43 23.08
C ASP A 530 -14.17 -27.98 22.11
N LYS A 531 -14.64 -28.79 21.13
CA LYS A 531 -13.86 -29.23 19.99
C LYS A 531 -14.07 -28.27 18.84
N VAL A 532 -12.98 -27.74 18.32
CA VAL A 532 -13.03 -26.68 17.32
C VAL A 532 -12.03 -26.94 16.19
N ASP A 533 -12.39 -26.45 15.02
CA ASP A 533 -11.48 -26.30 13.90
C ASP A 533 -10.96 -24.86 13.88
N VAL A 534 -9.64 -24.67 13.83
CA VAL A 534 -9.00 -23.37 14.00
C VAL A 534 -8.23 -23.00 12.73
N VAL A 535 -8.51 -21.79 12.19
CA VAL A 535 -7.75 -21.19 11.09
C VAL A 535 -6.87 -20.08 11.64
N TYR A 536 -5.57 -20.13 11.34
CA TYR A 536 -4.56 -19.26 11.95
C TYR A 536 -3.34 -19.01 11.07
N THR A 537 -2.51 -18.04 11.45
CA THR A 537 -1.10 -17.92 11.06
C THR A 537 -0.23 -18.23 12.28
N LEU A 538 1.02 -18.67 12.06
CA LEU A 538 2.00 -18.88 13.14
C LEU A 538 2.65 -17.54 13.49
N SER A 539 2.79 -17.27 14.76
CA SER A 539 3.47 -16.08 15.28
C SER A 539 4.51 -16.47 16.31
N ASP A 540 5.64 -15.78 16.30
CA ASP A 540 6.63 -15.87 17.35
C ASP A 540 6.17 -15.04 18.55
N ASN A 541 6.09 -15.67 19.71
CA ASN A 541 5.80 -15.05 21.00
C ASN A 541 6.91 -15.41 22.00
N SER A 542 8.15 -15.39 21.52
CA SER A 542 9.34 -15.68 22.31
C SER A 542 9.62 -14.52 23.28
N TRP A 543 10.04 -14.89 24.50
CA TRP A 543 10.43 -13.92 25.52
C TRP A 543 11.74 -14.39 26.19
N GLY A 544 12.79 -13.57 26.12
CA GLY A 544 14.13 -13.96 26.53
C GLY A 544 14.62 -15.17 25.73
N ASP A 545 15.21 -16.17 26.41
CA ASP A 545 15.75 -17.39 25.76
C ASP A 545 14.68 -18.46 25.44
N ARG A 546 13.41 -18.22 25.77
CA ARG A 546 12.33 -19.18 25.50
C ARG A 546 11.69 -18.93 24.17
N GLN A 547 11.99 -19.78 23.18
CA GLN A 547 11.28 -19.84 21.92
C GLN A 547 9.85 -20.34 22.14
N ASN A 548 8.86 -19.54 21.77
CA ASN A 548 7.46 -19.89 21.92
C ASN A 548 6.67 -19.46 20.66
N ILE A 549 5.90 -20.41 20.14
CA ILE A 549 4.99 -20.18 18.99
C ILE A 549 3.58 -20.01 19.51
N GLU A 550 2.86 -19.05 18.96
CA GLU A 550 1.46 -18.79 19.24
C GLU A 550 0.64 -18.77 17.93
N LEU A 551 -0.61 -19.20 18.01
CA LEU A 551 -1.54 -19.13 16.88
C LEU A 551 -2.18 -17.75 16.83
N LYS A 552 -1.96 -16.99 15.76
CA LYS A 552 -2.72 -15.77 15.48
C LYS A 552 -3.99 -16.17 14.71
N ILE A 553 -5.08 -16.28 15.45
CA ILE A 553 -6.32 -16.88 14.99
C ILE A 553 -7.07 -15.94 14.06
N LYS A 554 -7.52 -16.45 12.91
CA LYS A 554 -8.31 -15.75 11.90
C LYS A 554 -9.79 -16.12 11.91
N ASP A 555 -10.10 -17.36 12.29
CA ASP A 555 -11.48 -17.87 12.41
C ASP A 555 -11.52 -19.19 13.18
N ILE A 556 -12.67 -19.51 13.79
CA ILE A 556 -12.92 -20.74 14.55
C ILE A 556 -14.31 -21.27 14.19
N LYS A 557 -14.45 -22.58 14.03
CA LYS A 557 -15.73 -23.28 13.84
C LYS A 557 -15.84 -24.47 14.75
#